data_6d408cad8f58b7f839a4e633562f2238
#
_entry.id   6d408cad8f58b7f839a4e633562f2238
#
_cell.length_a   1.000
_cell.length_b   1.000
_cell.length_c   1.000
_cell.angle_alpha   90.00
_cell.angle_beta   90.00
_cell.angle_gamma   90.00
#
_symmetry.space_group_name_H-M   'P 1'
#
loop_
_entity.id
_entity.type
_entity.pdbx_description
1 polymer ?
#
loop_
_entity_poly.entity_id
_entity_poly.type
_entity_poly.pdbx_seq_one_letter_code
_entity_poly.pdbx_strand_id
1 'polypeptide(L)'
;MSEIMNQETISSLSREIGEENIPVLLDIFLGELENYQATLSESEGPEQLELLKEISHALKSSAASFGADRLCAMAIDIDTRGKQGLLLNTKQEKQNLIKQLRETYTSYMSLVEHES
;
A
#
# COMPACT_ATOMS: atom_id res chain seq x y z
N MET A 1 12.44 -3.37 12.38
CA MET A 1 11.65 -3.95 11.27
C MET A 1 10.32 -3.24 11.14
N SER A 2 9.89 -3.01 9.90
CA SER A 2 8.59 -2.39 9.65
C SER A 2 7.47 -3.39 9.90
N GLU A 3 6.37 -2.92 10.47
CA GLU A 3 5.18 -3.71 10.69
C GLU A 3 4.26 -3.65 9.48
N ILE A 4 3.46 -4.70 9.26
CA ILE A 4 2.42 -4.68 8.23
C ILE A 4 1.37 -3.65 8.63
N MET A 5 1.00 -3.62 9.92
CA MET A 5 0.00 -2.70 10.46
C MET A 5 0.52 -2.10 11.76
N ASN A 6 0.64 -0.78 11.79
CA ASN A 6 1.10 -0.04 12.98
C ASN A 6 -0.12 0.38 13.80
N GLN A 7 -0.32 -0.28 14.93
CA GLN A 7 -1.48 -0.05 15.81
C GLN A 7 -1.51 1.36 16.39
N GLU A 8 -0.36 1.95 16.66
CA GLU A 8 -0.29 3.33 17.18
C GLU A 8 -0.82 4.33 16.17
N THR A 9 -0.48 4.14 14.89
CA THR A 9 -0.96 5.01 13.83
C THR A 9 -2.47 4.90 13.67
N ILE A 10 -3.00 3.67 13.73
CA ILE A 10 -4.44 3.43 13.64
C ILE A 10 -5.16 4.05 14.83
N SER A 11 -4.61 3.91 16.03
CA SER A 11 -5.17 4.51 17.24
C SER A 11 -5.20 6.04 17.15
N SER A 12 -4.12 6.64 16.62
CA SER A 12 -4.06 8.08 16.42
C SER A 12 -5.10 8.55 15.41
N LEU A 13 -5.25 7.81 14.32
CA LEU A 13 -6.23 8.11 13.30
C LEU A 13 -7.65 8.06 13.88
N SER A 14 -7.92 7.03 14.67
CA SER A 14 -9.20 6.87 15.35
C SER A 14 -9.53 8.06 16.25
N ARG A 15 -8.53 8.57 16.97
CA ARG A 15 -8.72 9.74 17.84
C ARG A 15 -8.98 11.02 17.05
N GLU A 16 -8.36 11.16 15.88
CA GLU A 16 -8.52 12.35 15.04
C GLU A 16 -9.85 12.43 14.33
N ILE A 17 -10.35 11.32 13.82
CA ILE A 17 -11.55 11.31 12.97
C ILE A 17 -12.77 10.65 13.61
N GLY A 18 -12.59 10.01 14.77
CA GLY A 18 -13.65 9.26 15.45
C GLY A 18 -13.69 7.80 15.04
N GLU A 19 -13.94 6.93 16.00
CA GLU A 19 -13.99 5.48 15.76
C GLU A 19 -15.02 5.07 14.71
N GLU A 20 -16.14 5.78 14.66
CA GLU A 20 -17.22 5.47 13.73
C GLU A 20 -16.82 5.69 12.27
N ASN A 21 -15.80 6.51 12.02
CA ASN A 21 -15.34 6.81 10.66
C ASN A 21 -14.22 5.88 10.19
N ILE A 22 -13.61 5.11 11.10
CA ILE A 22 -12.53 4.19 10.75
C ILE A 22 -12.97 3.15 9.71
N PRO A 23 -14.11 2.45 9.86
CA PRO A 23 -14.52 1.47 8.85
C PRO A 23 -14.68 2.06 7.45
N VAL A 24 -15.16 3.30 7.35
CA VAL A 24 -15.31 3.97 6.05
C VAL A 24 -13.96 4.21 5.39
N LEU A 25 -12.99 4.73 6.15
CA LEU A 25 -11.65 4.98 5.64
C LEU A 25 -10.91 3.70 5.31
N LEU A 26 -11.05 2.66 6.12
CA LEU A 26 -10.45 1.36 5.84
C LEU A 26 -11.00 0.76 4.56
N ASP A 27 -12.29 0.92 4.31
CA ASP A 27 -12.93 0.47 3.09
C ASP A 27 -12.31 1.14 1.85
N ILE A 28 -12.07 2.44 1.94
CA ILE A 28 -11.43 3.22 0.88
C ILE A 28 -10.01 2.71 0.64
N PHE A 29 -9.25 2.51 1.71
CA PHE A 29 -7.88 2.01 1.62
C PHE A 29 -7.83 0.60 1.01
N LEU A 30 -8.71 -0.29 1.43
CA LEU A 30 -8.80 -1.65 0.89
C LEU A 30 -9.11 -1.62 -0.60
N GLY A 31 -10.04 -0.76 -1.01
CA GLY A 31 -10.37 -0.58 -2.42
C GLY A 31 -9.18 -0.10 -3.24
N GLU A 32 -8.39 0.81 -2.68
CA GLU A 32 -7.18 1.30 -3.31
C GLU A 32 -6.15 0.17 -3.48
N LEU A 33 -5.91 -0.62 -2.43
CA LEU A 33 -4.98 -1.75 -2.48
C LEU A 33 -5.39 -2.78 -3.52
N GLU A 34 -6.67 -3.10 -3.56
CA GLU A 34 -7.22 -4.06 -4.52
C GLU A 34 -7.06 -3.55 -5.95
N ASN A 35 -7.37 -2.28 -6.19
CA ASN A 35 -7.24 -1.66 -7.50
C ASN A 35 -5.79 -1.67 -7.99
N TYR A 36 -4.84 -1.35 -7.11
CA TYR A 36 -3.42 -1.36 -7.47
C TYR A 36 -2.94 -2.77 -7.81
N GLN A 37 -3.39 -3.78 -7.06
CA GLN A 37 -3.05 -5.17 -7.35
C GLN A 37 -3.51 -5.57 -8.76
N ALA A 38 -4.77 -5.26 -9.08
CA ALA A 38 -5.34 -5.60 -10.38
C ALA A 38 -4.61 -4.87 -11.50
N THR A 39 -4.39 -3.57 -11.36
CA THR A 39 -3.75 -2.75 -12.37
C THR A 39 -2.32 -3.24 -12.65
N LEU A 40 -1.55 -3.51 -11.60
CA LEU A 40 -0.19 -4.02 -11.75
C LEU A 40 -0.16 -5.42 -12.38
N SER A 41 -1.08 -6.29 -11.95
CA SER A 41 -1.14 -7.67 -12.46
C SER A 41 -1.39 -7.70 -13.96
N GLU A 42 -2.18 -6.77 -14.46
CA GLU A 42 -2.54 -6.68 -15.87
C GLU A 42 -1.51 -5.94 -16.72
N SER A 43 -0.58 -5.24 -16.10
CA SER A 43 0.41 -4.42 -16.82
C SER A 43 1.46 -5.27 -17.53
N GLU A 44 1.90 -4.79 -18.70
CA GLU A 44 2.91 -5.45 -19.51
C GLU A 44 3.84 -4.42 -20.16
N GLY A 45 5.05 -4.87 -20.50
CA GLY A 45 6.02 -4.03 -21.22
C GLY A 45 6.40 -2.75 -20.47
N PRO A 46 6.60 -1.64 -21.19
CA PRO A 46 7.00 -0.36 -20.56
C PRO A 46 6.00 0.17 -19.55
N GLU A 47 4.74 -0.20 -19.67
CA GLU A 47 3.69 0.22 -18.74
C GLU A 47 3.97 -0.20 -17.31
N GLN A 48 4.61 -1.36 -17.12
CA GLN A 48 4.93 -1.85 -15.79
C GLN A 48 5.78 -0.87 -15.00
N LEU A 49 6.80 -0.29 -15.64
CA LEU A 49 7.68 0.68 -14.98
C LEU A 49 6.92 1.95 -14.60
N GLU A 50 6.11 2.46 -15.52
CA GLU A 50 5.32 3.66 -15.26
C GLU A 50 4.35 3.47 -14.11
N LEU A 51 3.64 2.34 -14.08
CA LEU A 51 2.70 2.01 -13.01
C LEU A 51 3.39 1.82 -11.68
N LEU A 52 4.55 1.16 -11.66
CA LEU A 52 5.33 1.00 -10.43
C LEU A 52 5.69 2.37 -9.83
N LYS A 53 6.11 3.30 -10.68
CA LYS A 53 6.47 4.64 -10.23
C LYS A 53 5.26 5.42 -9.72
N GLU A 54 4.15 5.39 -10.43
CA GLU A 54 2.92 6.09 -10.05
C GLU A 54 2.33 5.53 -8.76
N ILE A 55 2.19 4.21 -8.68
CA ILE A 55 1.56 3.55 -7.54
C ILE A 55 2.42 3.71 -6.28
N SER A 56 3.73 3.52 -6.39
CA SER A 56 4.60 3.68 -5.22
C SER A 56 4.62 5.12 -4.73
N HIS A 57 4.56 6.09 -5.63
CA HIS A 57 4.46 7.50 -5.24
C HIS A 57 3.18 7.78 -4.44
N ALA A 58 2.04 7.28 -4.91
CA ALA A 58 0.77 7.43 -4.21
C ALA A 58 0.75 6.70 -2.88
N LEU A 59 1.31 5.48 -2.83
CA LEU A 59 1.33 4.65 -1.62
C LEU A 59 2.17 5.24 -0.50
N LYS A 60 3.17 6.05 -0.80
CA LYS A 60 3.97 6.69 0.25
C LYS A 60 3.09 7.46 1.23
N SER A 61 2.07 8.11 0.72
CA SER A 61 1.14 8.90 1.52
C SER A 61 0.06 8.04 2.17
N SER A 62 -0.65 7.24 1.37
CA SER A 62 -1.77 6.45 1.88
C SER A 62 -1.33 5.36 2.87
N ALA A 63 -0.25 4.66 2.58
CA ALA A 63 0.25 3.63 3.49
C ALA A 63 0.72 4.23 4.82
N ALA A 64 1.37 5.39 4.77
CA ALA A 64 1.80 6.09 5.99
C ALA A 64 0.59 6.48 6.85
N SER A 65 -0.46 7.01 6.21
CA SER A 65 -1.67 7.47 6.93
C SER A 65 -2.36 6.35 7.70
N PHE A 66 -2.33 5.14 7.15
CA PHE A 66 -2.99 3.99 7.77
C PHE A 66 -2.06 3.10 8.60
N GLY A 67 -0.79 3.46 8.70
CA GLY A 67 0.16 2.66 9.48
C GLY A 67 0.62 1.38 8.80
N ALA A 68 0.49 1.29 7.47
CA ALA A 68 0.98 0.16 6.70
C ALA A 68 2.49 0.34 6.46
N ASP A 69 3.26 0.25 7.55
CA ASP A 69 4.67 0.62 7.57
C ASP A 69 5.53 -0.18 6.59
N ARG A 70 5.30 -1.48 6.49
CA ARG A 70 6.05 -2.33 5.57
C ARG A 70 5.78 -1.95 4.12
N LEU A 71 4.52 -1.73 3.78
CA LEU A 71 4.12 -1.30 2.44
C LEU A 71 4.69 0.09 2.15
N CYS A 72 4.62 0.99 3.13
CA CYS A 72 5.15 2.35 3.01
C CYS A 72 6.65 2.33 2.72
N ALA A 73 7.41 1.52 3.47
CA ALA A 73 8.87 1.40 3.29
C ALA A 73 9.20 0.90 1.88
N MET A 74 8.47 -0.09 1.38
CA MET A 74 8.66 -0.61 0.03
C MET A 74 8.33 0.45 -1.01
N ALA A 75 7.24 1.19 -0.82
CA ALA A 75 6.82 2.26 -1.73
C ALA A 75 7.87 3.37 -1.81
N ILE A 76 8.42 3.77 -0.66
CA ILE A 76 9.49 4.78 -0.61
C ILE A 76 10.72 4.30 -1.37
N ASP A 77 11.11 3.05 -1.17
CA ASP A 77 12.27 2.46 -1.84
C ASP A 77 12.07 2.42 -3.36
N ILE A 78 10.93 1.93 -3.83
CA ILE A 78 10.63 1.86 -5.26
C ILE A 78 10.57 3.26 -5.87
N ASP A 79 9.89 4.19 -5.21
CA ASP A 79 9.78 5.58 -5.68
C ASP A 79 11.16 6.22 -5.82
N THR A 80 12.02 6.05 -4.82
CA THR A 80 13.36 6.62 -4.81
C THR A 80 14.21 6.04 -5.94
N ARG A 81 14.25 4.70 -6.06
CA ARG A 81 15.01 4.05 -7.12
C ARG A 81 14.45 4.35 -8.50
N GLY A 82 13.13 4.49 -8.60
CA GLY A 82 12.48 4.88 -9.86
C GLY A 82 12.94 6.24 -10.34
N LYS A 83 13.01 7.22 -9.43
CA LYS A 83 13.48 8.57 -9.75
C LYS A 83 14.95 8.60 -10.16
N GLN A 84 15.74 7.66 -9.63
CA GLN A 84 17.16 7.55 -9.94
C GLN A 84 17.46 6.68 -11.15
N GLY A 85 16.42 6.10 -11.78
CA GLY A 85 16.59 5.19 -12.91
C GLY A 85 17.18 3.84 -12.53
N LEU A 86 17.02 3.41 -11.27
CA LEU A 86 17.62 2.19 -10.75
C LEU A 86 16.67 0.99 -10.64
N LEU A 87 15.47 1.08 -11.21
CA LEU A 87 14.54 -0.05 -11.26
C LEU A 87 14.90 -0.96 -12.44
N LEU A 88 15.91 -1.80 -12.25
CA LEU A 88 16.49 -2.60 -13.34
C LEU A 88 15.72 -3.89 -13.64
N ASN A 89 15.04 -4.46 -12.64
CA ASN A 89 14.24 -5.67 -12.84
C ASN A 89 12.77 -5.36 -12.54
N THR A 90 12.11 -4.72 -13.48
CA THR A 90 10.73 -4.26 -13.34
C THR A 90 9.75 -5.38 -13.00
N LYS A 91 9.93 -6.55 -13.64
CA LYS A 91 9.07 -7.71 -13.38
C LYS A 91 9.15 -8.16 -11.93
N GLN A 92 10.36 -8.25 -11.39
CA GLN A 92 10.56 -8.67 -10.00
C GLN A 92 10.02 -7.62 -9.02
N GLU A 93 10.25 -6.35 -9.31
CA GLU A 93 9.74 -5.25 -8.49
C GLU A 93 8.21 -5.25 -8.46
N LYS A 94 7.59 -5.49 -9.61
CA LYS A 94 6.14 -5.62 -9.73
C LYS A 94 5.61 -6.75 -8.85
N GLN A 95 6.22 -7.92 -8.93
CA GLN A 95 5.81 -9.08 -8.15
C GLN A 95 5.96 -8.83 -6.65
N ASN A 96 7.05 -8.18 -6.25
CA ASN A 96 7.30 -7.84 -4.85
C ASN A 96 6.24 -6.89 -4.32
N LEU A 97 5.88 -5.87 -5.10
CA LEU A 97 4.88 -4.90 -4.68
C LEU A 97 3.49 -5.53 -4.62
N ILE A 98 3.12 -6.36 -5.59
CA ILE A 98 1.85 -7.07 -5.58
C ILE A 98 1.72 -7.95 -4.33
N LYS A 99 2.78 -8.67 -3.99
CA LYS A 99 2.81 -9.52 -2.80
C LYS A 99 2.57 -8.68 -1.53
N GLN A 100 3.26 -7.55 -1.42
CA GLN A 100 3.13 -6.68 -0.25
C GLN A 100 1.73 -6.05 -0.18
N LEU A 101 1.17 -5.65 -1.31
CA LEU A 101 -0.20 -5.14 -1.38
C LEU A 101 -1.20 -6.19 -0.89
N ARG A 102 -1.02 -7.44 -1.32
CA ARG A 102 -1.89 -8.55 -0.92
C ARG A 102 -1.80 -8.84 0.58
N GLU A 103 -0.58 -8.87 1.12
CA GLU A 103 -0.38 -9.11 2.55
C GLU A 103 -1.01 -8.00 3.40
N THR A 104 -0.84 -6.76 2.96
CA THR A 104 -1.43 -5.59 3.63
C THR A 104 -2.95 -5.65 3.57
N TYR A 105 -3.51 -5.96 2.39
CA TYR A 105 -4.94 -6.11 2.21
C TYR A 105 -5.52 -7.14 3.19
N THR A 106 -4.90 -8.31 3.26
CA THR A 106 -5.34 -9.38 4.14
C THR A 106 -5.35 -8.96 5.61
N SER A 107 -4.29 -8.27 6.04
CA SER A 107 -4.18 -7.80 7.42
C SER A 107 -5.26 -6.78 7.76
N TYR A 108 -5.50 -5.81 6.87
CA TYR A 108 -6.49 -4.77 7.12
C TYR A 108 -7.92 -5.29 6.98
N MET A 109 -8.13 -6.26 6.10
CA MET A 109 -9.44 -6.91 5.97
C MET A 109 -9.82 -7.63 7.26
N SER A 110 -8.84 -8.27 7.89
CA SER A 110 -9.04 -8.93 9.18
C SER A 110 -9.49 -7.93 10.26
N LEU A 111 -8.93 -6.72 10.23
CA LEU A 111 -9.32 -5.65 11.16
C LEU A 111 -10.77 -5.23 10.94
N VAL A 112 -11.18 -5.06 9.69
CA VAL A 112 -12.55 -4.68 9.34
C VAL A 112 -13.54 -5.75 9.78
N GLU A 113 -13.20 -7.03 9.57
CA GLU A 113 -14.05 -8.15 9.98
C GLU A 113 -14.25 -8.19 11.49
N HIS A 114 -13.22 -7.85 12.27
CA HIS A 114 -13.30 -7.82 13.73
C HIS A 114 -14.12 -6.64 14.24
N GLU A 115 -14.19 -5.57 13.49
CA GLU A 115 -14.92 -4.36 13.86
C GLU A 115 -16.42 -4.45 13.55
N SER A 116 -16.82 -5.38 12.70
CA SER A 116 -18.23 -5.52 12.29
C SER A 116 -19.08 -6.40 13.24
#